data_790f41bc8d07fbca06cdecf4e912b5f9
#
_entry.id   790f41bc8d07fbca06cdecf4e912b5f9
#
_cell.length_a   1.000
_cell.length_b   1.000
_cell.length_c   1.000
_cell.angle_alpha   90.00
_cell.angle_beta   90.00
_cell.angle_gamma   90.00
#
_symmetry.space_group_name_H-M   'P 1'
#
loop_
_entity.id
_entity.type
_entity.pdbx_description
1 polymer ?
#
loop_
_entity_poly.entity_id
_entity_poly.type
_entity_poly.pdbx_seq_one_letter_code
_entity_poly.pdbx_strand_id
1 'polypeptide(L)'
;HYMAKLVRAGVDLFDVDLGCYDNWWLPHPPEGMPAGCFLDMSKIAKEFFRRNRIKSNTGVDVPVVAVGKLGYPDIAEKAIRDGDCDMVMLARPLLADPDWCNKAFAGNVEEIRPCIGCQEGCVNEFILGGHPQCAVNPRTGFEERFPETFTPAEKKKNIAVVGGGPAGITFALIAAKRGHNVTLYEKSEKLGGKIAVGSIPKIKFDLRNYLAYLEKQMELCQEQYQLQVHKSTTVTAELLKEKAYDSVIFAYGTKEIFPPFEGREEANLILGTDLLEHPEKAEGANNIVIVGGGVVGCETAHWLANEYGKNVTVLEMLPHFMMGVCTANRGHLLHYLEKSGVRLYNCTKVKALAKDGVYVEQNQSQTVPDPYNTWQPLLPPNIPNPMEKAIKEEIVEKKIPADLIVLAMGGKADETFFFEAGEEHLAKEIYNIGDSSRAGRVLEAVRGAYHLAVRI
;
A
#
# COMPACT_ATOMS: atom_id res chain seq x y z
N HIS A 1 -34.85 14.40 -8.82
CA HIS A 1 -36.04 14.01 -9.59
C HIS A 1 -36.24 12.50 -9.61
N TYR A 2 -35.20 11.71 -9.91
CA TYR A 2 -35.28 10.25 -10.00
C TYR A 2 -35.54 9.62 -8.61
N MET A 3 -34.80 10.02 -7.58
CA MET A 3 -35.00 9.55 -6.19
C MET A 3 -36.44 9.74 -5.70
N ALA A 4 -37.09 10.87 -6.01
CA ALA A 4 -38.49 11.08 -5.65
C ALA A 4 -39.46 10.09 -6.29
N LYS A 5 -39.19 9.66 -7.53
CA LYS A 5 -39.95 8.60 -8.20
C LYS A 5 -39.75 7.24 -7.56
N LEU A 6 -38.51 6.93 -7.15
CA LEU A 6 -38.18 5.70 -6.45
C LEU A 6 -38.88 5.60 -5.09
N VAL A 7 -38.92 6.69 -4.31
CA VAL A 7 -39.68 6.71 -3.05
C VAL A 7 -41.14 6.43 -3.30
N ARG A 8 -41.78 7.08 -4.30
CA ARG A 8 -43.17 6.82 -4.66
C ARG A 8 -43.43 5.35 -5.14
N ALA A 9 -42.38 4.71 -5.68
CA ALA A 9 -42.42 3.33 -6.11
C ALA A 9 -42.15 2.32 -4.96
N GLY A 10 -41.89 2.80 -3.74
CA GLY A 10 -41.72 1.94 -2.56
C GLY A 10 -40.31 1.85 -2.01
N VAL A 11 -39.35 2.66 -2.48
CA VAL A 11 -38.00 2.71 -1.91
C VAL A 11 -38.00 3.58 -0.66
N ASP A 12 -37.59 3.02 0.47
CA ASP A 12 -37.62 3.68 1.79
C ASP A 12 -36.22 4.02 2.35
N LEU A 13 -35.13 3.60 1.70
CA LEU A 13 -33.75 3.87 2.11
C LEU A 13 -32.86 4.04 0.88
N PHE A 14 -31.91 4.97 0.93
CA PHE A 14 -30.93 5.19 -0.14
C PHE A 14 -29.52 5.03 0.38
N ASP A 15 -28.77 4.10 -0.22
CA ASP A 15 -27.35 4.06 -0.16
C ASP A 15 -26.79 4.91 -1.32
N VAL A 16 -25.93 5.89 -0.98
CA VAL A 16 -25.46 6.89 -1.94
C VAL A 16 -23.98 6.70 -2.17
N ASP A 17 -23.65 6.25 -3.37
CA ASP A 17 -22.29 6.04 -3.86
C ASP A 17 -22.03 6.89 -5.11
N LEU A 18 -20.78 6.91 -5.56
CA LEU A 18 -20.33 7.68 -6.72
C LEU A 18 -19.43 6.82 -7.62
N GLY A 19 -19.60 7.00 -8.95
CA GLY A 19 -18.68 6.46 -9.94
C GLY A 19 -19.33 5.57 -10.98
N CYS A 20 -18.53 5.19 -11.96
CA CYS A 20 -18.90 4.28 -13.05
C CYS A 20 -17.65 3.57 -13.58
N TYR A 21 -17.79 2.78 -14.64
CA TYR A 21 -16.66 2.04 -15.23
C TYR A 21 -15.58 2.96 -15.84
N ASP A 22 -15.92 4.15 -16.31
CA ASP A 22 -14.95 5.11 -16.88
C ASP A 22 -14.04 5.72 -15.81
N ASN A 23 -14.54 5.81 -14.56
CA ASN A 23 -13.78 6.30 -13.42
C ASN A 23 -13.78 5.26 -12.29
N TRP A 24 -13.30 4.07 -12.61
CA TRP A 24 -13.34 2.85 -11.79
C TRP A 24 -12.82 3.02 -10.36
N TRP A 25 -11.95 3.99 -10.12
CA TRP A 25 -11.46 4.32 -8.77
C TRP A 25 -12.48 5.02 -7.87
N LEU A 26 -13.58 5.58 -8.42
CA LEU A 26 -14.61 6.22 -7.59
C LEU A 26 -15.48 5.18 -6.86
N PRO A 27 -16.06 4.14 -7.52
CA PRO A 27 -16.79 3.09 -6.79
C PRO A 27 -15.92 2.35 -5.76
N HIS A 28 -14.62 2.37 -5.93
CA HIS A 28 -13.66 1.70 -5.09
C HIS A 28 -12.57 2.64 -4.60
N PRO A 29 -12.87 3.63 -3.73
CA PRO A 29 -11.90 4.66 -3.35
C PRO A 29 -10.57 4.07 -2.91
N PRO A 30 -9.46 4.30 -3.66
CA PRO A 30 -8.14 3.77 -3.34
C PRO A 30 -7.45 4.54 -2.22
N GLU A 31 -6.24 4.15 -1.90
CA GLU A 31 -5.38 4.96 -1.04
C GLU A 31 -5.21 6.37 -1.65
N GLY A 32 -4.98 7.36 -0.80
CA GLY A 32 -4.82 8.75 -1.23
C GLY A 32 -6.11 9.51 -1.49
N MET A 33 -7.25 8.86 -1.70
CA MET A 33 -8.52 9.57 -1.67
C MET A 33 -8.89 10.00 -0.25
N PRO A 34 -9.46 11.19 -0.06
CA PRO A 34 -9.83 11.69 1.27
C PRO A 34 -10.79 10.75 2.01
N ALA A 35 -10.70 10.71 3.34
CA ALA A 35 -11.72 10.07 4.17
C ALA A 35 -13.07 10.77 3.96
N GLY A 36 -14.16 10.00 3.86
CA GLY A 36 -15.49 10.53 3.61
C GLY A 36 -15.66 11.20 2.23
N CYS A 37 -14.91 10.75 1.22
CA CYS A 37 -14.81 11.40 -0.10
C CYS A 37 -16.14 11.59 -0.84
N PHE A 38 -17.23 10.94 -0.41
CA PHE A 38 -18.56 11.06 -1.03
C PHE A 38 -19.63 11.61 -0.10
N LEU A 39 -19.28 12.15 1.05
CA LEU A 39 -20.24 12.71 2.01
C LEU A 39 -21.08 13.83 1.40
N ASP A 40 -20.54 14.65 0.50
CA ASP A 40 -21.30 15.69 -0.17
C ASP A 40 -22.48 15.13 -1.00
N MET A 41 -22.34 13.92 -1.54
CA MET A 41 -23.42 13.28 -2.30
C MET A 41 -24.57 12.88 -1.38
N SER A 42 -24.27 12.30 -0.22
CA SER A 42 -25.27 11.95 0.80
C SER A 42 -25.98 13.19 1.33
N LYS A 43 -25.22 14.26 1.60
CA LYS A 43 -25.75 15.56 2.01
C LYS A 43 -26.71 16.15 0.97
N ILE A 44 -26.33 16.16 -0.30
CA ILE A 44 -27.19 16.61 -1.41
C ILE A 44 -28.47 15.79 -1.46
N ALA A 45 -28.41 14.48 -1.28
CA ALA A 45 -29.58 13.60 -1.27
C ALA A 45 -30.53 13.93 -0.11
N LYS A 46 -30.00 14.10 1.11
CA LYS A 46 -30.78 14.50 2.29
C LYS A 46 -31.42 15.87 2.12
N GLU A 47 -30.64 16.86 1.66
CA GLU A 47 -31.18 18.19 1.38
C GLU A 47 -32.28 18.17 0.32
N PHE A 48 -32.14 17.38 -0.72
CA PHE A 48 -33.16 17.20 -1.74
C PHE A 48 -34.45 16.66 -1.14
N PHE A 49 -34.44 15.61 -0.33
CA PHE A 49 -35.64 15.08 0.33
C PHE A 49 -36.27 16.12 1.27
N ARG A 50 -35.48 16.79 2.09
CA ARG A 50 -35.97 17.82 3.03
C ARG A 50 -36.60 18.99 2.30
N ARG A 51 -35.96 19.57 1.29
CA ARG A 51 -36.47 20.75 0.55
C ARG A 51 -37.76 20.43 -0.21
N ASN A 52 -37.89 19.21 -0.72
CA ASN A 52 -39.10 18.80 -1.45
C ASN A 52 -40.15 18.11 -0.56
N ARG A 53 -39.94 18.09 0.76
CA ARG A 53 -40.83 17.46 1.75
C ARG A 53 -41.19 16.00 1.39
N ILE A 54 -40.22 15.27 0.85
CA ILE A 54 -40.38 13.87 0.48
C ILE A 54 -40.18 13.02 1.74
N LYS A 55 -41.20 12.23 2.05
CA LYS A 55 -41.17 11.24 3.14
C LYS A 55 -41.15 9.83 2.58
N SER A 56 -40.67 8.90 3.38
CA SER A 56 -40.76 7.46 3.10
C SER A 56 -42.23 7.01 3.07
N ASN A 57 -42.45 5.80 2.62
CA ASN A 57 -43.81 5.23 2.58
C ASN A 57 -44.41 4.98 3.99
N THR A 58 -43.55 5.04 5.03
CA THR A 58 -43.97 4.99 6.44
C THR A 58 -44.19 6.37 7.07
N GLY A 59 -44.01 7.43 6.29
CA GLY A 59 -44.26 8.82 6.73
C GLY A 59 -43.10 9.51 7.47
N VAL A 60 -41.99 8.79 7.68
CA VAL A 60 -40.75 9.35 8.28
C VAL A 60 -39.85 9.99 7.23
N ASP A 61 -38.78 10.66 7.64
CA ASP A 61 -37.75 11.15 6.73
C ASP A 61 -37.11 9.96 6.02
N VAL A 62 -36.75 10.14 4.74
CA VAL A 62 -36.10 9.09 3.96
C VAL A 62 -34.65 8.96 4.44
N PRO A 63 -34.27 7.81 5.03
CA PRO A 63 -32.90 7.61 5.49
C PRO A 63 -31.89 7.55 4.32
N VAL A 64 -30.72 8.13 4.54
CA VAL A 64 -29.61 8.11 3.60
C VAL A 64 -28.40 7.48 4.27
N VAL A 65 -27.84 6.46 3.64
CA VAL A 65 -26.60 5.79 4.00
C VAL A 65 -25.47 6.41 3.21
N ALA A 66 -24.39 6.80 3.86
CA ALA A 66 -23.18 7.28 3.21
C ALA A 66 -22.15 6.18 3.11
N VAL A 67 -21.48 6.08 1.96
CA VAL A 67 -20.34 5.21 1.70
C VAL A 67 -19.17 6.05 1.16
N GLY A 68 -17.96 5.52 1.21
CA GLY A 68 -16.75 6.15 0.66
C GLY A 68 -15.70 6.54 1.71
N LYS A 69 -14.80 5.61 2.02
CA LYS A 69 -13.70 5.79 3.00
C LYS A 69 -14.15 6.34 4.36
N LEU A 70 -15.22 5.79 4.92
CA LEU A 70 -15.76 6.14 6.23
C LEU A 70 -15.25 5.20 7.37
N GLY A 71 -14.19 4.45 7.13
CA GLY A 71 -13.53 3.62 8.14
C GLY A 71 -12.74 4.39 9.21
N TYR A 72 -12.99 5.66 9.37
CA TYR A 72 -12.43 6.59 10.36
C TYR A 72 -13.55 6.97 11.32
N PRO A 73 -13.54 6.49 12.59
CA PRO A 73 -14.66 6.66 13.51
C PRO A 73 -15.05 8.13 13.75
N ASP A 74 -14.07 9.02 13.85
CA ASP A 74 -14.28 10.47 14.03
C ASP A 74 -14.99 11.13 12.83
N ILE A 75 -14.62 10.75 11.61
CA ILE A 75 -15.26 11.24 10.37
C ILE A 75 -16.68 10.69 10.24
N ALA A 76 -16.87 9.40 10.51
CA ALA A 76 -18.17 8.74 10.45
C ALA A 76 -19.15 9.32 11.49
N GLU A 77 -18.70 9.49 12.73
CA GLU A 77 -19.47 10.10 13.81
C GLU A 77 -19.84 11.56 13.48
N LYS A 78 -18.86 12.32 12.98
CA LYS A 78 -19.12 13.70 12.56
C LYS A 78 -20.17 13.79 11.47
N ALA A 79 -20.12 12.93 10.45
CA ALA A 79 -21.06 12.91 9.34
C ALA A 79 -22.52 12.67 9.81
N ILE A 80 -22.70 11.73 10.74
CA ILE A 80 -24.02 11.46 11.33
C ILE A 80 -24.49 12.63 12.20
N ARG A 81 -23.63 13.13 13.09
CA ARG A 81 -23.95 14.23 14.01
C ARG A 81 -24.29 15.52 13.28
N ASP A 82 -23.57 15.85 12.20
CA ASP A 82 -23.82 17.06 11.40
C ASP A 82 -25.04 16.90 10.47
N GLY A 83 -25.60 15.68 10.37
CA GLY A 83 -26.77 15.38 9.57
C GLY A 83 -26.46 15.24 8.06
N ASP A 84 -25.21 14.96 7.70
CA ASP A 84 -24.82 14.72 6.31
C ASP A 84 -25.31 13.35 5.81
N CYS A 85 -25.50 12.41 6.72
CA CYS A 85 -26.15 11.11 6.50
C CYS A 85 -26.87 10.63 7.76
N ASP A 86 -27.64 9.53 7.67
CA ASP A 86 -28.30 8.90 8.81
C ASP A 86 -27.52 7.68 9.29
N MET A 87 -26.82 7.04 8.39
CA MET A 87 -26.02 5.84 8.63
C MET A 87 -24.77 5.86 7.75
N VAL A 88 -23.74 5.12 8.15
CA VAL A 88 -22.54 4.89 7.35
C VAL A 88 -22.41 3.43 6.97
N MET A 89 -21.91 3.17 5.76
CA MET A 89 -21.61 1.82 5.28
C MET A 89 -20.10 1.58 5.29
N LEU A 90 -19.69 0.45 5.86
CA LEU A 90 -18.31 0.00 5.94
C LEU A 90 -18.17 -1.37 5.27
N ALA A 91 -17.37 -1.47 4.22
CA ALA A 91 -17.04 -2.75 3.59
C ALA A 91 -15.58 -3.14 3.90
N ARG A 92 -14.62 -2.51 3.21
CA ARG A 92 -13.19 -2.83 3.38
C ARG A 92 -12.63 -2.61 4.80
N PRO A 93 -13.09 -1.61 5.58
CA PRO A 93 -12.71 -1.50 6.99
C PRO A 93 -13.04 -2.74 7.80
N LEU A 94 -14.20 -3.37 7.56
CA LEU A 94 -14.60 -4.62 8.23
C LEU A 94 -13.84 -5.86 7.76
N LEU A 95 -13.31 -5.86 6.53
CA LEU A 95 -12.36 -6.88 6.10
C LEU A 95 -11.01 -6.73 6.81
N ALA A 96 -10.56 -5.49 7.01
CA ALA A 96 -9.33 -5.20 7.73
C ALA A 96 -9.47 -5.51 9.23
N ASP A 97 -10.59 -5.12 9.83
CA ASP A 97 -10.91 -5.34 11.25
C ASP A 97 -12.38 -5.67 11.43
N PRO A 98 -12.76 -6.95 11.60
CA PRO A 98 -14.16 -7.34 11.81
C PRO A 98 -14.73 -6.81 13.13
N ASP A 99 -13.86 -6.45 14.09
CA ASP A 99 -14.25 -5.91 15.40
C ASP A 99 -14.30 -4.36 15.44
N TRP A 100 -14.23 -3.72 14.28
CA TRP A 100 -14.19 -2.27 14.12
C TRP A 100 -15.27 -1.55 14.94
N CYS A 101 -16.53 -2.02 14.83
CA CYS A 101 -17.66 -1.39 15.51
C CYS A 101 -17.53 -1.48 17.04
N ASN A 102 -17.17 -2.65 17.58
CA ASN A 102 -17.02 -2.85 19.02
C ASN A 102 -15.87 -1.99 19.59
N LYS A 103 -14.75 -1.92 18.88
CA LYS A 103 -13.61 -1.08 19.27
C LYS A 103 -13.96 0.41 19.22
N ALA A 104 -14.67 0.85 18.18
CA ALA A 104 -15.15 2.24 18.08
C ALA A 104 -16.10 2.58 19.23
N PHE A 105 -17.07 1.73 19.54
CA PHE A 105 -17.99 1.88 20.67
C PHE A 105 -17.29 1.91 22.03
N ALA A 106 -16.24 1.11 22.19
CA ALA A 106 -15.46 1.08 23.43
C ALA A 106 -14.49 2.27 23.57
N GLY A 107 -14.32 3.06 22.53
CA GLY A 107 -13.35 4.16 22.47
C GLY A 107 -11.91 3.71 22.16
N ASN A 108 -11.70 2.44 21.85
CA ASN A 108 -10.39 1.84 21.54
C ASN A 108 -10.01 2.06 20.07
N VAL A 109 -10.08 3.29 19.60
CA VAL A 109 -9.90 3.65 18.17
C VAL A 109 -8.48 3.29 17.69
N GLU A 110 -7.47 3.45 18.53
CA GLU A 110 -6.06 3.12 18.22
C GLU A 110 -5.81 1.63 18.00
N GLU A 111 -6.73 0.77 18.48
CA GLU A 111 -6.65 -0.68 18.31
C GLU A 111 -7.37 -1.17 17.04
N ILE A 112 -8.07 -0.29 16.33
CA ILE A 112 -8.71 -0.62 15.06
C ILE A 112 -7.63 -0.79 13.99
N ARG A 113 -7.58 -1.99 13.38
CA ARG A 113 -6.70 -2.23 12.21
C ARG A 113 -7.26 -1.52 10.99
N PRO A 114 -6.59 -0.47 10.48
CA PRO A 114 -7.14 0.33 9.40
C PRO A 114 -7.03 -0.38 8.05
N CYS A 115 -8.00 -0.15 7.19
CA CYS A 115 -7.88 -0.46 5.77
C CYS A 115 -6.89 0.52 5.12
N ILE A 116 -5.87 0.02 4.43
CA ILE A 116 -4.85 0.85 3.75
C ILE A 116 -5.22 1.24 2.31
N GLY A 117 -6.42 0.95 1.84
CA GLY A 117 -6.88 1.32 0.50
C GLY A 117 -6.14 0.64 -0.66
N CYS A 118 -5.30 -0.35 -0.41
CA CYS A 118 -4.46 -1.02 -1.42
C CYS A 118 -5.23 -1.82 -2.45
N GLN A 119 -6.40 -2.34 -2.08
CA GLN A 119 -7.29 -3.17 -2.91
C GLN A 119 -6.70 -4.51 -3.41
N GLU A 120 -5.50 -4.86 -3.02
CA GLU A 120 -4.73 -6.01 -3.53
C GLU A 120 -5.43 -7.36 -3.26
N GLY A 121 -5.78 -7.63 -2.01
CA GLY A 121 -6.37 -8.91 -1.62
C GLY A 121 -7.90 -8.93 -1.69
N CYS A 122 -8.58 -7.79 -1.82
CA CYS A 122 -10.04 -7.73 -1.88
C CYS A 122 -10.54 -7.45 -3.29
N VAL A 123 -10.53 -6.21 -3.75
CA VAL A 123 -11.10 -5.81 -5.06
C VAL A 123 -10.36 -6.50 -6.20
N ASN A 124 -9.02 -6.53 -6.18
CA ASN A 124 -8.23 -7.14 -7.24
C ASN A 124 -8.47 -8.65 -7.34
N GLU A 125 -8.46 -9.37 -6.21
CA GLU A 125 -8.74 -10.80 -6.17
C GLU A 125 -10.16 -11.11 -6.66
N PHE A 126 -11.16 -10.33 -6.23
CA PHE A 126 -12.53 -10.47 -6.71
C PHE A 126 -12.62 -10.32 -8.24
N ILE A 127 -11.96 -9.30 -8.79
CA ILE A 127 -11.95 -9.03 -10.24
C ILE A 127 -11.28 -10.17 -11.03
N LEU A 128 -10.19 -10.72 -10.48
CA LEU A 128 -9.47 -11.84 -11.10
C LEU A 128 -10.16 -13.21 -10.90
N GLY A 129 -11.31 -13.25 -10.22
CA GLY A 129 -12.02 -14.49 -9.90
C GLY A 129 -11.35 -15.31 -8.78
N GLY A 130 -10.47 -14.68 -8.01
CA GLY A 130 -9.82 -15.27 -6.84
C GLY A 130 -10.66 -15.19 -5.57
N HIS A 131 -10.08 -15.65 -4.46
CA HIS A 131 -10.70 -15.63 -3.14
C HIS A 131 -10.37 -14.31 -2.42
N PRO A 132 -11.38 -13.50 -2.04
CA PRO A 132 -11.13 -12.24 -1.36
C PRO A 132 -10.35 -12.39 -0.06
N GLN A 133 -9.39 -11.51 0.14
CA GLN A 133 -8.45 -11.47 1.25
C GLN A 133 -8.19 -10.02 1.66
N CYS A 134 -7.38 -9.82 2.71
CA CYS A 134 -6.94 -8.49 3.11
C CYS A 134 -5.42 -8.44 3.31
N ALA A 135 -4.79 -7.39 2.84
CA ALA A 135 -3.34 -7.20 2.97
C ALA A 135 -2.90 -7.06 4.43
N VAL A 136 -3.72 -6.45 5.27
CA VAL A 136 -3.39 -6.18 6.68
C VAL A 136 -4.03 -7.18 7.65
N ASN A 137 -4.99 -7.99 7.18
CA ASN A 137 -5.66 -9.01 7.98
C ASN A 137 -5.55 -10.39 7.30
N PRO A 138 -4.57 -11.22 7.67
CA PRO A 138 -4.35 -12.51 7.02
C PRO A 138 -5.45 -13.54 7.27
N ARG A 139 -6.37 -13.28 8.21
CA ARG A 139 -7.51 -14.15 8.52
C ARG A 139 -8.67 -13.97 7.55
N THR A 140 -8.80 -12.78 6.93
CA THR A 140 -9.91 -12.46 6.03
C THR A 140 -10.12 -13.51 4.96
N GLY A 141 -11.32 -14.10 4.92
CA GLY A 141 -11.68 -15.18 4.01
C GLY A 141 -11.18 -16.57 4.42
N PHE A 142 -10.48 -16.68 5.55
CA PHE A 142 -9.92 -17.94 6.08
C PHE A 142 -10.19 -18.10 7.57
N GLU A 143 -11.25 -17.47 8.10
CA GLU A 143 -11.57 -17.40 9.51
C GLU A 143 -11.77 -18.80 10.14
N GLU A 144 -12.32 -19.74 9.39
CA GLU A 144 -12.49 -21.13 9.82
C GLU A 144 -11.15 -21.85 10.05
N ARG A 145 -10.12 -21.48 9.27
CA ARG A 145 -8.77 -22.07 9.36
C ARG A 145 -7.89 -21.38 10.37
N PHE A 146 -8.14 -20.10 10.59
CA PHE A 146 -7.34 -19.21 11.41
C PHE A 146 -8.21 -18.55 12.47
N PRO A 147 -8.47 -19.24 13.60
CA PRO A 147 -9.30 -18.71 14.69
C PRO A 147 -8.70 -17.41 15.24
N GLU A 148 -9.52 -16.64 15.92
CA GLU A 148 -9.13 -15.36 16.50
C GLU A 148 -8.13 -15.50 17.63
N THR A 149 -8.33 -16.53 18.45
CA THR A 149 -7.44 -16.89 19.54
C THR A 149 -6.36 -17.85 19.06
N PHE A 150 -5.12 -17.48 19.27
CA PHE A 150 -3.99 -18.35 18.90
C PHE A 150 -3.85 -19.51 19.89
N THR A 151 -3.70 -20.72 19.36
CA THR A 151 -3.34 -21.89 20.17
C THR A 151 -1.95 -21.66 20.77
N PRO A 152 -1.78 -21.82 22.09
CA PRO A 152 -0.47 -21.75 22.71
C PRO A 152 0.51 -22.73 22.07
N ALA A 153 1.79 -22.35 21.96
CA ALA A 153 2.82 -23.21 21.43
C ALA A 153 3.02 -24.43 22.35
N GLU A 154 3.16 -25.62 21.78
CA GLU A 154 3.44 -26.85 22.54
C GLU A 154 4.76 -26.77 23.30
N LYS A 155 5.75 -26.12 22.67
CA LYS A 155 7.07 -25.87 23.23
C LYS A 155 7.44 -24.41 23.12
N LYS A 156 7.67 -23.76 24.25
CA LYS A 156 8.17 -22.39 24.29
C LYS A 156 9.59 -22.31 23.74
N LYS A 157 9.83 -21.36 22.85
CA LYS A 157 11.13 -21.09 22.20
C LYS A 157 11.60 -19.67 22.50
N ASN A 158 12.92 -19.46 22.46
CA ASN A 158 13.55 -18.15 22.39
C ASN A 158 13.77 -17.82 20.92
N ILE A 159 13.12 -16.78 20.40
CA ILE A 159 13.07 -16.47 18.97
C ILE A 159 13.66 -15.08 18.73
N ALA A 160 14.63 -15.00 17.83
CA ALA A 160 15.08 -13.72 17.27
C ALA A 160 14.32 -13.41 15.96
N VAL A 161 13.82 -12.18 15.85
CA VAL A 161 13.25 -11.64 14.61
C VAL A 161 14.14 -10.51 14.12
N VAL A 162 14.68 -10.64 12.91
CA VAL A 162 15.63 -9.70 12.31
C VAL A 162 14.91 -8.84 11.28
N GLY A 163 14.57 -7.62 11.65
CA GLY A 163 13.85 -6.65 10.84
C GLY A 163 12.45 -6.32 11.38
N GLY A 164 12.22 -5.03 11.61
CA GLY A 164 10.98 -4.46 12.16
C GLY A 164 10.00 -3.94 11.12
N GLY A 165 10.01 -4.52 9.90
CA GLY A 165 9.00 -4.27 8.87
C GLY A 165 7.69 -5.05 9.13
N PRO A 166 6.69 -4.95 8.20
CA PRO A 166 5.36 -5.59 8.39
C PRO A 166 5.44 -7.10 8.65
N ALA A 167 6.35 -7.80 7.97
CA ALA A 167 6.54 -9.25 8.17
C ALA A 167 7.07 -9.55 9.58
N GLY A 168 8.17 -8.88 9.97
CA GLY A 168 8.78 -9.11 11.29
C GLY A 168 7.84 -8.74 12.45
N ILE A 169 7.15 -7.59 12.35
CA ILE A 169 6.16 -7.17 13.36
C ILE A 169 5.02 -8.19 13.45
N THR A 170 4.44 -8.59 12.31
CA THR A 170 3.33 -9.57 12.29
C THR A 170 3.74 -10.89 12.93
N PHE A 171 4.94 -11.40 12.57
CA PHE A 171 5.47 -12.61 13.17
C PHE A 171 5.67 -12.47 14.69
N ALA A 172 6.33 -11.39 15.10
CA ALA A 172 6.66 -11.16 16.52
C ALA A 172 5.41 -11.08 17.42
N LEU A 173 4.38 -10.35 16.96
CA LEU A 173 3.11 -10.22 17.67
C LEU A 173 2.42 -11.59 17.87
N ILE A 174 2.37 -12.41 16.83
CA ILE A 174 1.68 -13.70 16.88
C ILE A 174 2.49 -14.72 17.70
N ALA A 175 3.79 -14.80 17.50
CA ALA A 175 4.66 -15.71 18.23
C ALA A 175 4.65 -15.40 19.74
N ALA A 176 4.69 -14.12 20.13
CA ALA A 176 4.58 -13.72 21.53
C ALA A 176 3.21 -14.08 22.14
N LYS A 177 2.11 -13.83 21.41
CA LYS A 177 0.75 -14.22 21.84
C LYS A 177 0.58 -15.73 21.98
N ARG A 178 1.36 -16.53 21.25
CA ARG A 178 1.41 -18.00 21.40
C ARG A 178 2.29 -18.48 22.56
N GLY A 179 2.97 -17.56 23.26
CA GLY A 179 3.74 -17.85 24.46
C GLY A 179 5.24 -18.01 24.27
N HIS A 180 5.78 -17.73 23.08
CA HIS A 180 7.23 -17.70 22.86
C HIS A 180 7.89 -16.49 23.52
N ASN A 181 9.19 -16.57 23.80
CA ASN A 181 10.02 -15.41 24.14
C ASN A 181 10.56 -14.82 22.83
N VAL A 182 10.12 -13.63 22.47
CA VAL A 182 10.46 -13.01 21.19
C VAL A 182 11.33 -11.78 21.40
N THR A 183 12.45 -11.71 20.66
CA THR A 183 13.29 -10.53 20.58
C THR A 183 13.32 -10.03 19.14
N LEU A 184 12.74 -8.86 18.88
CA LEU A 184 12.78 -8.21 17.58
C LEU A 184 13.92 -7.18 17.53
N TYR A 185 14.73 -7.28 16.50
CA TYR A 185 15.82 -6.36 16.21
C TYR A 185 15.51 -5.53 14.96
N GLU A 186 15.67 -4.23 15.05
CA GLU A 186 15.55 -3.30 13.92
C GLU A 186 16.78 -2.41 13.85
N LYS A 187 17.40 -2.32 12.66
CA LYS A 187 18.61 -1.49 12.44
C LYS A 187 18.32 0.01 12.53
N SER A 188 17.09 0.41 12.19
CA SER A 188 16.64 1.80 12.21
C SER A 188 16.11 2.19 13.60
N GLU A 189 16.01 3.48 13.84
CA GLU A 189 15.39 4.03 15.05
C GLU A 189 13.87 3.78 15.10
N LYS A 190 13.24 3.64 13.92
CA LYS A 190 11.79 3.47 13.77
C LYS A 190 11.44 2.08 13.24
N LEU A 191 10.31 1.54 13.70
CA LEU A 191 9.69 0.36 13.11
C LEU A 191 8.93 0.72 11.84
N GLY A 192 8.53 -0.31 11.08
CA GLY A 192 7.71 -0.18 9.88
C GLY A 192 8.45 -0.49 8.57
N GLY A 193 9.79 -0.47 8.57
CA GLY A 193 10.58 -0.73 7.36
C GLY A 193 10.11 0.14 6.18
N LYS A 194 9.87 -0.45 5.01
CA LYS A 194 9.45 0.30 3.81
C LYS A 194 8.07 0.98 3.93
N ILE A 195 7.19 0.55 4.84
CA ILE A 195 5.94 1.26 5.10
C ILE A 195 6.23 2.63 5.72
N ALA A 196 7.20 2.74 6.62
CA ALA A 196 7.57 4.01 7.25
C ALA A 196 8.01 5.03 6.19
N VAL A 197 8.91 4.62 5.30
CA VAL A 197 9.38 5.47 4.18
C VAL A 197 8.25 5.77 3.19
N GLY A 198 7.51 4.75 2.75
CA GLY A 198 6.40 4.90 1.80
C GLY A 198 5.22 5.72 2.33
N SER A 199 5.13 5.94 3.64
CA SER A 199 4.08 6.76 4.27
C SER A 199 4.38 8.26 4.32
N ILE A 200 5.57 8.69 3.91
CA ILE A 200 6.03 10.09 3.97
C ILE A 200 5.13 11.03 3.12
N PRO A 201 4.80 10.73 1.85
CA PRO A 201 3.91 11.59 1.07
C PRO A 201 2.56 11.79 1.75
N LYS A 202 1.99 13.02 1.72
CA LYS A 202 0.71 13.33 2.38
C LYS A 202 -0.42 12.44 1.92
N ILE A 203 -0.43 12.09 0.64
CA ILE A 203 -1.43 11.19 0.04
C ILE A 203 -1.43 9.79 0.67
N LYS A 204 -0.35 9.38 1.34
CA LYS A 204 -0.17 8.04 1.94
C LYS A 204 -0.62 7.98 3.41
N PHE A 205 -1.61 8.76 3.80
CA PHE A 205 -2.11 8.81 5.19
C PHE A 205 -2.70 7.47 5.68
N ASP A 206 -3.27 6.66 4.79
CA ASP A 206 -3.74 5.31 5.13
C ASP A 206 -2.59 4.41 5.63
N LEU A 207 -1.41 4.50 5.01
CA LEU A 207 -0.21 3.79 5.47
C LEU A 207 0.31 4.33 6.80
N ARG A 208 0.27 5.65 7.04
CA ARG A 208 0.62 6.23 8.35
C ARG A 208 -0.28 5.70 9.47
N ASN A 209 -1.58 5.59 9.21
CA ASN A 209 -2.53 5.03 10.17
C ASN A 209 -2.23 3.55 10.45
N TYR A 210 -1.84 2.79 9.43
CA TYR A 210 -1.44 1.40 9.62
C TYR A 210 -0.14 1.27 10.40
N LEU A 211 0.83 2.14 10.15
CA LEU A 211 2.07 2.18 10.92
C LEU A 211 1.79 2.49 12.40
N ALA A 212 0.97 3.50 12.69
CA ALA A 212 0.57 3.83 14.05
C ALA A 212 -0.16 2.66 14.75
N TYR A 213 -1.03 1.95 14.02
CA TYR A 213 -1.66 0.73 14.53
C TYR A 213 -0.62 -0.35 14.86
N LEU A 214 0.36 -0.59 13.99
CA LEU A 214 1.41 -1.59 14.24
C LEU A 214 2.26 -1.23 15.46
N GLU A 215 2.62 0.03 15.61
CA GLU A 215 3.35 0.55 16.78
C GLU A 215 2.54 0.34 18.08
N LYS A 216 1.24 0.67 18.05
CA LYS A 216 0.34 0.44 19.19
C LYS A 216 0.20 -1.05 19.55
N GLN A 217 0.08 -1.92 18.54
CA GLN A 217 0.03 -3.36 18.78
C GLN A 217 1.33 -3.91 19.39
N MET A 218 2.48 -3.38 18.97
CA MET A 218 3.78 -3.75 19.54
C MET A 218 3.88 -3.31 21.01
N GLU A 219 3.46 -2.09 21.32
CA GLU A 219 3.41 -1.56 22.69
C GLU A 219 2.55 -2.45 23.60
N LEU A 220 1.29 -2.69 23.22
CA LEU A 220 0.37 -3.55 23.98
C LEU A 220 0.89 -4.98 24.13
N CYS A 221 1.56 -5.50 23.11
CA CYS A 221 2.13 -6.84 23.16
C CYS A 221 3.33 -6.92 24.10
N GLN A 222 4.17 -5.88 24.17
CA GLN A 222 5.28 -5.81 25.12
C GLN A 222 4.81 -5.74 26.59
N GLU A 223 3.67 -5.10 26.84
CA GLU A 223 3.07 -5.03 28.19
C GLU A 223 2.50 -6.37 28.65
N GLN A 224 1.94 -7.17 27.74
CA GLN A 224 1.16 -8.37 28.07
C GLN A 224 1.92 -9.68 27.87
N TYR A 225 2.93 -9.69 27.00
CA TYR A 225 3.63 -10.89 26.56
C TYR A 225 5.16 -10.73 26.61
N GLN A 226 5.87 -11.83 26.43
CA GLN A 226 7.33 -11.85 26.41
C GLN A 226 7.87 -11.39 25.04
N LEU A 227 7.75 -10.09 24.77
CA LEU A 227 8.27 -9.43 23.57
C LEU A 227 9.24 -8.32 23.96
N GLN A 228 10.46 -8.39 23.40
CA GLN A 228 11.47 -7.33 23.51
C GLN A 228 11.73 -6.74 22.14
N VAL A 229 11.95 -5.41 22.08
CA VAL A 229 12.25 -4.69 20.84
C VAL A 229 13.54 -3.91 20.99
N HIS A 230 14.52 -4.19 20.16
CA HIS A 230 15.80 -3.48 20.09
C HIS A 230 15.90 -2.72 18.77
N LYS A 231 15.65 -1.42 18.83
CA LYS A 231 15.84 -0.50 17.71
C LYS A 231 17.32 -0.07 17.62
N SER A 232 17.70 0.54 16.49
CA SER A 232 19.08 0.99 16.21
C SER A 232 20.12 -0.13 16.42
N THR A 233 19.70 -1.38 16.15
CA THR A 233 20.53 -2.56 16.39
C THR A 233 20.63 -3.41 15.13
N THR A 234 21.81 -3.43 14.52
CA THR A 234 22.11 -4.32 13.41
C THR A 234 22.49 -5.70 13.95
N VAL A 235 21.80 -6.73 13.51
CA VAL A 235 22.10 -8.12 13.90
C VAL A 235 23.32 -8.62 13.15
N THR A 236 24.25 -9.23 13.89
CA THR A 236 25.43 -9.94 13.36
C THR A 236 25.43 -11.40 13.77
N ALA A 237 26.25 -12.19 13.12
CA ALA A 237 26.44 -13.61 13.48
C ALA A 237 26.89 -13.78 14.94
N GLU A 238 27.80 -12.89 15.42
CA GLU A 238 28.30 -12.90 16.78
C GLU A 238 27.18 -12.67 17.79
N LEU A 239 26.27 -11.70 17.54
CA LEU A 239 25.13 -11.43 18.40
C LEU A 239 24.22 -12.66 18.50
N LEU A 240 23.94 -13.32 17.39
CA LEU A 240 23.10 -14.51 17.36
C LEU A 240 23.74 -15.68 18.10
N LYS A 241 25.05 -15.87 17.97
CA LYS A 241 25.81 -16.90 18.70
C LYS A 241 25.83 -16.65 20.21
N GLU A 242 26.06 -15.40 20.62
CA GLU A 242 26.09 -15.01 22.03
C GLU A 242 24.73 -15.27 22.71
N LYS A 243 23.63 -14.91 22.05
CA LYS A 243 22.27 -15.04 22.60
C LYS A 243 21.69 -16.45 22.50
N ALA A 244 22.22 -17.32 21.63
CA ALA A 244 21.86 -18.72 21.46
C ALA A 244 20.34 -18.96 21.32
N TYR A 245 19.70 -18.31 20.35
CA TYR A 245 18.28 -18.47 20.07
C TYR A 245 17.93 -19.89 19.58
N ASP A 246 16.74 -20.39 19.91
CA ASP A 246 16.20 -21.64 19.34
C ASP A 246 15.84 -21.47 17.86
N SER A 247 15.25 -20.30 17.51
CA SER A 247 14.86 -19.99 16.14
C SER A 247 15.24 -18.56 15.76
N VAL A 248 15.68 -18.36 14.51
CA VAL A 248 15.95 -17.05 13.92
C VAL A 248 15.08 -16.83 12.70
N ILE A 249 14.37 -15.70 12.69
CA ILE A 249 13.44 -15.31 11.62
C ILE A 249 14.01 -14.08 10.91
N PHE A 250 14.46 -14.25 9.69
CA PHE A 250 14.91 -13.16 8.84
C PHE A 250 13.73 -12.49 8.14
N ALA A 251 13.57 -11.18 8.33
CA ALA A 251 12.52 -10.33 7.77
C ALA A 251 13.06 -8.93 7.43
N TYR A 252 14.32 -8.83 7.02
CA TYR A 252 15.06 -7.58 6.86
C TYR A 252 14.85 -6.86 5.52
N GLY A 253 13.92 -7.34 4.69
CA GLY A 253 13.47 -6.65 3.48
C GLY A 253 14.35 -6.92 2.25
N THR A 254 14.28 -6.02 1.25
CA THR A 254 15.04 -6.10 0.00
C THR A 254 16.21 -5.15 -0.02
N LYS A 255 17.22 -5.45 -0.87
CA LYS A 255 18.16 -4.45 -1.40
C LYS A 255 17.57 -3.79 -2.64
N GLU A 256 17.76 -2.49 -2.77
CA GLU A 256 17.34 -1.76 -3.95
C GLU A 256 18.19 -2.13 -5.17
N ILE A 257 17.54 -2.12 -6.34
CA ILE A 257 18.20 -2.40 -7.61
C ILE A 257 18.91 -1.13 -8.06
N PHE A 258 20.22 -1.21 -8.18
CA PHE A 258 21.07 -0.14 -8.67
C PHE A 258 21.81 -0.60 -9.92
N PRO A 259 21.25 -0.38 -11.13
CA PRO A 259 21.87 -0.87 -12.37
C PRO A 259 23.19 -0.16 -12.68
N PRO A 260 24.11 -0.84 -13.37
CA PRO A 260 25.40 -0.26 -13.77
C PRO A 260 25.25 0.61 -15.03
N PHE A 261 24.46 1.68 -14.96
CA PHE A 261 24.34 2.62 -16.06
C PHE A 261 25.68 3.29 -16.38
N GLU A 262 25.95 3.47 -17.67
CA GLU A 262 27.06 4.31 -18.14
C GLU A 262 26.86 5.75 -17.63
N GLY A 263 27.94 6.43 -17.19
CA GLY A 263 27.91 7.81 -16.70
C GLY A 263 27.32 8.02 -15.30
N ARG A 264 26.99 6.95 -14.57
CA ARG A 264 26.35 7.04 -13.24
C ARG A 264 27.18 7.78 -12.20
N GLU A 265 28.52 7.71 -12.30
CA GLU A 265 29.45 8.33 -11.35
C GLU A 265 29.48 9.85 -11.47
N GLU A 266 29.11 10.39 -12.63
CA GLU A 266 29.07 11.84 -12.91
C GLU A 266 27.66 12.42 -12.68
N ALA A 267 26.63 11.58 -12.65
CA ALA A 267 25.25 11.99 -12.54
C ALA A 267 24.87 12.38 -11.11
N ASN A 268 24.05 13.41 -10.98
CA ASN A 268 23.38 13.71 -9.71
C ASN A 268 22.24 12.72 -9.49
N LEU A 269 22.51 11.65 -8.75
CA LEU A 269 21.70 10.44 -8.67
C LEU A 269 21.34 10.09 -7.23
N ILE A 270 20.07 9.70 -7.00
CA ILE A 270 19.58 9.26 -5.70
C ILE A 270 18.59 8.11 -5.87
N LEU A 271 18.49 7.23 -4.88
CA LEU A 271 17.42 6.23 -4.80
C LEU A 271 16.10 6.87 -4.34
N GLY A 272 14.97 6.35 -4.83
CA GLY A 272 13.65 6.90 -4.49
C GLY A 272 13.34 6.86 -3.00
N THR A 273 13.72 5.78 -2.31
CA THR A 273 13.57 5.65 -0.85
C THR A 273 14.43 6.64 -0.09
N ASP A 274 15.70 6.82 -0.49
CA ASP A 274 16.60 7.78 0.14
C ASP A 274 16.10 9.22 -0.05
N LEU A 275 15.50 9.52 -1.20
CA LEU A 275 14.93 10.85 -1.45
C LEU A 275 13.70 11.11 -0.58
N LEU A 276 12.86 10.11 -0.36
CA LEU A 276 11.71 10.24 0.55
C LEU A 276 12.15 10.53 1.98
N GLU A 277 13.21 9.88 2.46
CA GLU A 277 13.78 10.11 3.80
C GLU A 277 14.53 11.45 3.90
N HIS A 278 15.10 11.93 2.77
CA HIS A 278 15.95 13.12 2.67
C HIS A 278 15.45 14.08 1.59
N PRO A 279 14.26 14.67 1.75
CA PRO A 279 13.66 15.55 0.74
C PRO A 279 14.50 16.81 0.43
N GLU A 280 15.35 17.24 1.36
CA GLU A 280 16.29 18.35 1.18
C GLU A 280 17.25 18.14 0.01
N LYS A 281 17.53 16.91 -0.37
CA LYS A 281 18.38 16.58 -1.53
C LYS A 281 17.75 16.98 -2.88
N ALA A 282 16.44 17.25 -2.93
CA ALA A 282 15.76 17.77 -4.10
C ALA A 282 15.61 19.30 -4.11
N GLU A 283 16.03 20.04 -3.07
CA GLU A 283 15.78 21.49 -2.95
C GLU A 283 16.33 22.28 -4.13
N GLY A 284 17.58 22.02 -4.53
CA GLY A 284 18.24 22.70 -5.64
C GLY A 284 17.84 22.24 -7.04
N ALA A 285 17.07 21.16 -7.17
CA ALA A 285 16.66 20.60 -8.44
C ALA A 285 15.27 21.11 -8.85
N ASN A 286 15.12 21.58 -10.09
CA ASN A 286 13.84 21.97 -10.66
C ASN A 286 13.28 20.91 -11.63
N ASN A 287 14.16 20.30 -12.42
CA ASN A 287 13.80 19.25 -13.38
C ASN A 287 14.30 17.91 -12.86
N ILE A 288 13.37 17.04 -12.48
CA ILE A 288 13.68 15.75 -11.91
C ILE A 288 13.25 14.65 -12.88
N VAL A 289 14.16 13.73 -13.17
CA VAL A 289 13.86 12.54 -13.97
C VAL A 289 13.83 11.32 -13.04
N ILE A 290 12.72 10.60 -13.06
CA ILE A 290 12.56 9.35 -12.31
C ILE A 290 12.69 8.17 -13.30
N VAL A 291 13.59 7.26 -13.02
CA VAL A 291 13.79 6.03 -13.79
C VAL A 291 13.06 4.88 -13.10
N GLY A 292 12.02 4.38 -13.75
CA GLY A 292 11.13 3.32 -13.27
C GLY A 292 9.70 3.83 -13.02
N GLY A 293 8.77 3.37 -13.86
CA GLY A 293 7.34 3.70 -13.83
C GLY A 293 6.49 2.73 -12.99
N GLY A 294 7.08 2.05 -12.03
CA GLY A 294 6.36 1.29 -11.01
C GLY A 294 5.65 2.20 -10.00
N VAL A 295 4.99 1.58 -9.00
CA VAL A 295 4.23 2.33 -7.96
C VAL A 295 5.12 3.35 -7.26
N VAL A 296 6.31 2.94 -6.80
CA VAL A 296 7.23 3.83 -6.06
C VAL A 296 7.64 5.04 -6.90
N GLY A 297 7.99 4.83 -8.18
CA GLY A 297 8.36 5.94 -9.07
C GLY A 297 7.22 6.90 -9.33
N CYS A 298 6.01 6.38 -9.58
CA CYS A 298 4.82 7.19 -9.82
C CYS A 298 4.37 7.96 -8.56
N GLU A 299 4.41 7.35 -7.38
CA GLU A 299 4.10 8.00 -6.10
C GLU A 299 5.13 9.08 -5.75
N THR A 300 6.41 8.79 -5.96
CA THR A 300 7.50 9.79 -5.79
C THR A 300 7.33 10.95 -6.75
N ALA A 301 6.94 10.68 -8.01
CA ALA A 301 6.67 11.73 -8.99
C ALA A 301 5.52 12.65 -8.57
N HIS A 302 4.40 12.05 -8.15
CA HIS A 302 3.27 12.81 -7.63
C HIS A 302 3.66 13.66 -6.41
N TRP A 303 4.38 13.08 -5.47
CA TRP A 303 4.86 13.76 -4.27
C TRP A 303 5.74 14.96 -4.60
N LEU A 304 6.76 14.80 -5.46
CA LEU A 304 7.65 15.88 -5.88
C LEU A 304 6.91 17.00 -6.64
N ALA A 305 6.01 16.64 -7.55
CA ALA A 305 5.26 17.62 -8.32
C ALA A 305 4.24 18.37 -7.44
N ASN A 306 3.51 17.66 -6.59
CA ASN A 306 2.37 18.21 -5.86
C ASN A 306 2.76 18.89 -4.54
N GLU A 307 3.75 18.37 -3.82
CA GLU A 307 4.15 18.91 -2.51
C GLU A 307 5.38 19.84 -2.60
N TYR A 308 6.21 19.70 -3.63
CA TYR A 308 7.43 20.51 -3.82
C TYR A 308 7.44 21.35 -5.09
N GLY A 309 6.40 21.25 -5.95
CA GLY A 309 6.27 22.04 -7.17
C GLY A 309 7.36 21.76 -8.22
N LYS A 310 7.93 20.54 -8.23
CA LYS A 310 9.00 20.16 -9.16
C LYS A 310 8.47 19.78 -10.54
N ASN A 311 9.26 20.02 -11.59
CA ASN A 311 8.99 19.51 -12.94
C ASN A 311 9.47 18.07 -13.03
N VAL A 312 8.55 17.11 -13.03
CA VAL A 312 8.91 15.70 -12.97
C VAL A 312 8.62 15.00 -14.29
N THR A 313 9.57 14.16 -14.72
CA THR A 313 9.41 13.24 -15.85
C THR A 313 9.69 11.83 -15.37
N VAL A 314 8.77 10.89 -15.65
CA VAL A 314 8.96 9.47 -15.31
C VAL A 314 9.22 8.67 -16.58
N LEU A 315 10.27 7.85 -16.56
CA LEU A 315 10.68 6.99 -17.66
C LEU A 315 10.33 5.54 -17.33
N GLU A 316 9.63 4.89 -18.24
CA GLU A 316 9.27 3.48 -18.16
C GLU A 316 9.61 2.74 -19.46
N MET A 317 10.33 1.63 -19.36
CA MET A 317 10.71 0.84 -20.53
C MET A 317 9.55 -0.02 -21.07
N LEU A 318 8.58 -0.34 -20.22
CA LEU A 318 7.39 -1.11 -20.58
C LEU A 318 6.32 -0.21 -21.22
N PRO A 319 5.35 -0.79 -21.93
CA PRO A 319 4.25 -0.04 -22.56
C PRO A 319 3.32 0.67 -21.57
N HIS A 320 3.22 0.15 -20.34
CA HIS A 320 2.28 0.66 -19.34
C HIS A 320 2.98 0.91 -17.99
N PHE A 321 2.56 1.97 -17.33
CA PHE A 321 2.97 2.30 -15.97
C PHE A 321 2.26 1.42 -14.95
N MET A 322 2.91 1.16 -13.81
CA MET A 322 2.36 0.45 -12.66
C MET A 322 1.76 -0.92 -13.02
N MET A 323 2.48 -1.70 -13.82
CA MET A 323 2.06 -3.05 -14.19
C MET A 323 1.83 -3.92 -12.94
N GLY A 324 0.72 -4.66 -12.93
CA GLY A 324 0.35 -5.56 -11.83
C GLY A 324 -0.24 -4.87 -10.59
N VAL A 325 -0.47 -3.56 -10.62
CA VAL A 325 -1.21 -2.83 -9.57
C VAL A 325 -2.70 -2.96 -9.82
N CYS A 326 -3.50 -2.99 -8.75
CA CYS A 326 -4.96 -2.97 -8.86
C CYS A 326 -5.43 -1.81 -9.74
N THR A 327 -6.33 -2.08 -10.66
CA THR A 327 -6.74 -1.16 -11.72
C THR A 327 -7.31 0.16 -11.19
N ALA A 328 -8.01 0.13 -10.05
CA ALA A 328 -8.53 1.34 -9.42
C ALA A 328 -7.39 2.24 -8.86
N ASN A 329 -6.42 1.65 -8.15
CA ASN A 329 -5.26 2.40 -7.64
C ASN A 329 -4.41 2.96 -8.78
N ARG A 330 -4.19 2.15 -9.83
CA ARG A 330 -3.46 2.58 -11.02
C ARG A 330 -4.16 3.75 -11.70
N GLY A 331 -5.45 3.62 -12.01
CA GLY A 331 -6.21 4.66 -12.68
C GLY A 331 -6.25 5.98 -11.89
N HIS A 332 -6.45 5.89 -10.58
CA HIS A 332 -6.43 7.03 -9.68
C HIS A 332 -5.08 7.78 -9.71
N LEU A 333 -3.98 7.05 -9.56
CA LEU A 333 -2.65 7.69 -9.53
C LEU A 333 -2.28 8.28 -10.90
N LEU A 334 -2.58 7.61 -12.02
CA LEU A 334 -2.37 8.17 -13.36
C LEU A 334 -3.14 9.48 -13.57
N HIS A 335 -4.40 9.53 -13.13
CA HIS A 335 -5.22 10.75 -13.18
C HIS A 335 -4.59 11.91 -12.38
N TYR A 336 -4.03 11.61 -11.19
CA TYR A 336 -3.34 12.64 -10.41
C TYR A 336 -2.00 13.06 -10.99
N LEU A 337 -1.24 12.14 -11.58
CA LEU A 337 0.00 12.46 -12.29
C LEU A 337 -0.25 13.41 -13.46
N GLU A 338 -1.28 13.15 -14.27
CA GLU A 338 -1.70 14.02 -15.35
C GLU A 338 -2.08 15.41 -14.84
N LYS A 339 -2.94 15.48 -13.81
CA LYS A 339 -3.35 16.76 -13.19
C LYS A 339 -2.21 17.55 -12.59
N SER A 340 -1.20 16.86 -12.05
CA SER A 340 0.00 17.49 -11.46
C SER A 340 1.03 17.89 -12.53
N GLY A 341 0.76 17.67 -13.81
CA GLY A 341 1.66 18.00 -14.92
C GLY A 341 2.93 17.14 -15.00
N VAL A 342 2.93 15.96 -14.34
CA VAL A 342 4.02 14.99 -14.45
C VAL A 342 4.05 14.40 -15.85
N ARG A 343 5.21 14.44 -16.52
CA ARG A 343 5.39 13.86 -17.84
C ARG A 343 5.71 12.37 -17.75
N LEU A 344 4.92 11.55 -18.42
CA LEU A 344 5.08 10.10 -18.46
C LEU A 344 5.59 9.66 -19.83
N TYR A 345 6.75 8.99 -19.87
CA TYR A 345 7.35 8.42 -21.09
C TYR A 345 7.46 6.90 -20.93
N ASN A 346 6.50 6.17 -21.48
CA ASN A 346 6.54 4.72 -21.64
C ASN A 346 7.35 4.30 -22.86
N CYS A 347 7.58 3.01 -23.05
CA CYS A 347 8.43 2.46 -24.11
C CYS A 347 9.76 3.25 -24.25
N THR A 348 10.33 3.66 -23.10
CA THR A 348 11.51 4.54 -23.04
C THR A 348 12.60 3.88 -22.21
N LYS A 349 13.67 3.44 -22.87
CA LYS A 349 14.79 2.75 -22.25
C LYS A 349 15.94 3.72 -21.96
N VAL A 350 16.41 3.73 -20.72
CA VAL A 350 17.62 4.48 -20.34
C VAL A 350 18.85 3.78 -20.88
N LYS A 351 19.75 4.55 -21.54
CA LYS A 351 21.03 4.08 -22.09
C LYS A 351 22.20 4.52 -21.22
N ALA A 352 22.25 5.79 -20.88
CA ALA A 352 23.32 6.38 -20.09
C ALA A 352 22.80 7.54 -19.24
N LEU A 353 23.50 7.82 -18.17
CA LEU A 353 23.29 8.97 -17.29
C LEU A 353 24.37 10.02 -17.54
N ALA A 354 24.03 11.29 -17.32
CA ALA A 354 24.97 12.39 -17.40
C ALA A 354 24.69 13.39 -16.28
N LYS A 355 25.63 14.28 -16.02
CA LYS A 355 25.51 15.33 -14.99
C LYS A 355 24.26 16.20 -15.15
N ASP A 356 23.81 16.40 -16.38
CA ASP A 356 22.74 17.33 -16.77
C ASP A 356 21.55 16.63 -17.49
N GLY A 357 21.42 15.29 -17.36
CA GLY A 357 20.29 14.58 -17.94
C GLY A 357 20.49 13.10 -18.19
N VAL A 358 19.52 12.51 -18.88
CA VAL A 358 19.43 11.07 -19.15
C VAL A 358 19.36 10.84 -20.65
N TYR A 359 20.21 10.00 -21.21
CA TYR A 359 20.15 9.55 -22.60
C TYR A 359 19.22 8.35 -22.69
N VAL A 360 18.26 8.42 -23.62
CA VAL A 360 17.22 7.41 -23.77
C VAL A 360 17.00 7.00 -25.23
N GLU A 361 16.57 5.77 -25.41
CA GLU A 361 15.88 5.27 -26.61
C GLU A 361 14.38 5.29 -26.32
N GLN A 362 13.64 6.14 -27.01
CA GLN A 362 12.18 6.23 -26.87
C GLN A 362 11.50 5.75 -28.14
N ASN A 363 10.53 4.86 -28.00
CA ASN A 363 9.63 4.53 -29.11
C ASN A 363 8.57 5.62 -29.25
N GLN A 364 8.55 6.29 -30.40
CA GLN A 364 7.62 7.40 -30.72
C GLN A 364 6.53 6.99 -31.71
N SER A 365 6.38 5.70 -31.99
CA SER A 365 5.32 5.21 -32.87
C SER A 365 3.93 5.61 -32.36
N GLN A 366 3.04 5.92 -33.27
CA GLN A 366 1.61 6.17 -32.96
C GLN A 366 0.88 4.96 -32.38
N THR A 367 1.52 3.80 -32.39
CA THR A 367 1.00 2.58 -31.78
C THR A 367 1.40 2.40 -30.31
N VAL A 368 2.26 3.26 -29.77
CA VAL A 368 2.58 3.29 -28.33
C VAL A 368 1.33 3.70 -27.58
N PRO A 369 0.94 2.96 -26.52
CA PRO A 369 -0.23 3.29 -25.73
C PRO A 369 -0.11 4.66 -25.06
N ASP A 370 -1.26 5.34 -24.89
CA ASP A 370 -1.31 6.57 -24.09
C ASP A 370 -0.90 6.26 -22.65
N PRO A 371 0.17 6.89 -22.11
CA PRO A 371 0.66 6.63 -20.76
C PRO A 371 -0.32 7.06 -19.66
N TYR A 372 -1.24 7.98 -19.95
CA TYR A 372 -2.25 8.45 -18.99
C TYR A 372 -3.58 7.67 -19.08
N ASN A 373 -3.66 6.66 -19.94
CA ASN A 373 -4.87 5.85 -20.03
C ASN A 373 -5.18 5.15 -18.71
N THR A 374 -6.20 5.64 -18.02
CA THR A 374 -6.65 5.12 -16.73
C THR A 374 -7.44 3.82 -16.85
N TRP A 375 -8.04 3.57 -18.01
CA TRP A 375 -8.87 2.39 -18.24
C TRP A 375 -8.06 1.22 -18.80
N GLN A 376 -8.29 0.05 -18.25
CA GLN A 376 -7.81 -1.23 -18.75
C GLN A 376 -8.93 -2.27 -18.65
N PRO A 377 -9.09 -3.15 -19.64
CA PRO A 377 -10.03 -4.26 -19.51
C PRO A 377 -9.59 -5.17 -18.38
N LEU A 378 -10.57 -5.62 -17.60
CA LEU A 378 -10.38 -6.57 -16.52
C LEU A 378 -10.48 -7.98 -17.12
N LEU A 379 -9.35 -8.59 -17.36
CA LEU A 379 -9.23 -9.92 -17.97
C LEU A 379 -8.45 -10.84 -17.04
N PRO A 380 -8.82 -12.12 -16.96
CA PRO A 380 -7.98 -13.11 -16.29
C PRO A 380 -6.55 -13.10 -16.86
N PRO A 381 -5.51 -13.38 -16.04
CA PRO A 381 -4.10 -13.28 -16.45
C PRO A 381 -3.73 -14.14 -17.67
N ASN A 382 -4.50 -15.19 -17.94
CA ASN A 382 -4.30 -16.11 -19.06
C ASN A 382 -5.05 -15.72 -20.34
N ILE A 383 -5.80 -14.62 -20.33
CA ILE A 383 -6.53 -14.13 -21.49
C ILE A 383 -5.87 -12.87 -22.02
N PRO A 384 -5.26 -12.92 -23.22
CA PRO A 384 -4.68 -11.73 -23.83
C PRO A 384 -5.76 -10.69 -24.12
N ASN A 385 -5.43 -9.41 -23.95
CA ASN A 385 -6.35 -8.32 -24.25
C ASN A 385 -6.65 -8.26 -25.76
N PRO A 386 -7.88 -8.55 -26.20
CA PRO A 386 -8.20 -8.57 -27.64
C PRO A 386 -8.17 -7.15 -28.28
N MET A 387 -8.12 -6.10 -27.47
CA MET A 387 -8.04 -4.72 -27.95
C MET A 387 -6.59 -4.19 -27.96
N GLU A 388 -5.64 -4.97 -27.45
CA GLU A 388 -4.24 -4.57 -27.45
C GLU A 388 -3.67 -4.61 -28.88
N LYS A 389 -3.14 -3.49 -29.31
CA LYS A 389 -2.52 -3.37 -30.65
C LYS A 389 -1.04 -3.68 -30.54
N ALA A 390 -0.49 -4.33 -31.57
CA ALA A 390 0.94 -4.53 -31.70
C ALA A 390 1.66 -3.17 -31.76
N ILE A 391 2.66 -3.00 -30.94
CA ILE A 391 3.48 -1.78 -30.89
C ILE A 391 4.53 -1.89 -31.99
N LYS A 392 4.52 -0.92 -32.93
CA LYS A 392 5.57 -0.80 -33.96
C LYS A 392 6.78 -0.09 -33.33
N GLU A 393 7.96 -0.39 -33.86
CA GLU A 393 9.20 0.24 -33.41
C GLU A 393 9.52 1.47 -34.28
N GLU A 394 9.54 2.64 -33.66
CA GLU A 394 10.01 3.92 -34.22
C GLU A 394 10.90 4.57 -33.14
N ILE A 395 12.12 4.03 -32.99
CA ILE A 395 13.03 4.41 -31.92
C ILE A 395 13.75 5.72 -32.26
N VAL A 396 13.71 6.65 -31.30
CA VAL A 396 14.44 7.91 -31.35
C VAL A 396 15.35 8.01 -30.14
N GLU A 397 16.63 8.27 -30.40
CA GLU A 397 17.60 8.60 -29.35
C GLU A 397 17.49 10.07 -29.00
N LYS A 398 17.42 10.38 -27.70
CA LYS A 398 17.41 11.75 -27.21
C LYS A 398 17.96 11.88 -25.81
N LYS A 399 18.33 13.11 -25.44
CA LYS A 399 18.66 13.47 -24.07
C LYS A 399 17.49 14.18 -23.41
N ILE A 400 17.13 13.73 -22.20
CA ILE A 400 16.13 14.37 -21.34
C ILE A 400 16.89 15.14 -20.25
N PRO A 401 16.77 16.48 -20.21
CA PRO A 401 17.44 17.28 -19.19
C PRO A 401 16.97 16.95 -17.79
N ALA A 402 17.90 16.88 -16.82
CA ALA A 402 17.60 16.65 -15.43
C ALA A 402 18.65 17.34 -14.53
N ASP A 403 18.17 17.96 -13.47
CA ASP A 403 19.00 18.48 -12.38
C ASP A 403 19.27 17.40 -11.31
N LEU A 404 18.33 16.45 -11.17
CA LEU A 404 18.40 15.30 -10.30
C LEU A 404 17.78 14.07 -10.99
N ILE A 405 18.42 12.94 -10.86
CA ILE A 405 17.92 11.64 -11.37
C ILE A 405 17.56 10.76 -10.17
N VAL A 406 16.34 10.25 -10.16
CA VAL A 406 15.83 9.38 -9.09
C VAL A 406 15.66 7.97 -9.64
N LEU A 407 16.29 6.97 -9.01
CA LEU A 407 16.09 5.57 -9.36
C LEU A 407 14.97 4.97 -8.52
N ALA A 408 13.95 4.45 -9.19
CA ALA A 408 12.81 3.77 -8.59
C ALA A 408 12.57 2.40 -9.27
N MET A 409 13.64 1.62 -9.40
CA MET A 409 13.66 0.37 -10.17
C MET A 409 13.31 -0.87 -9.34
N GLY A 410 12.73 -0.65 -8.16
CA GLY A 410 12.33 -1.72 -7.25
C GLY A 410 13.48 -2.30 -6.43
N GLY A 411 13.19 -3.40 -5.74
CA GLY A 411 14.14 -4.10 -4.91
C GLY A 411 14.16 -5.59 -5.21
N LYS A 412 15.26 -6.24 -4.88
CA LYS A 412 15.40 -7.68 -4.94
C LYS A 412 15.67 -8.27 -3.56
N ALA A 413 15.22 -9.49 -3.33
CA ALA A 413 15.57 -10.23 -2.13
C ALA A 413 17.12 -10.32 -2.00
N ASP A 414 17.59 -10.22 -0.75
CA ASP A 414 18.98 -10.47 -0.40
C ASP A 414 19.00 -11.58 0.65
N GLU A 415 19.32 -12.78 0.24
CA GLU A 415 19.32 -13.96 1.09
C GLU A 415 20.71 -14.31 1.63
N THR A 416 21.70 -13.43 1.43
CA THR A 416 23.11 -13.71 1.78
C THR A 416 23.26 -14.07 3.26
N PHE A 417 22.78 -13.22 4.16
CA PHE A 417 22.89 -13.48 5.60
C PHE A 417 22.03 -14.66 6.08
N PHE A 418 20.91 -14.93 5.41
CA PHE A 418 20.12 -16.13 5.70
C PHE A 418 20.89 -17.42 5.42
N PHE A 419 21.58 -17.53 4.28
CA PHE A 419 22.40 -18.69 3.93
C PHE A 419 23.63 -18.80 4.81
N GLU A 420 24.35 -17.70 5.07
CA GLU A 420 25.47 -17.65 6.01
C GLU A 420 25.07 -18.15 7.40
N ALA A 421 23.92 -17.70 7.90
CA ALA A 421 23.39 -18.13 9.18
C ALA A 421 23.07 -19.63 9.22
N GLY A 422 22.63 -20.21 8.11
CA GLY A 422 22.41 -21.64 7.93
C GLY A 422 23.72 -22.44 7.95
N GLU A 423 24.71 -22.00 7.19
CA GLU A 423 26.04 -22.63 7.12
C GLU A 423 26.77 -22.60 8.49
N GLU A 424 26.66 -21.49 9.20
CA GLU A 424 27.26 -21.32 10.53
C GLU A 424 26.43 -21.92 11.68
N HIS A 425 25.27 -22.50 11.41
CA HIS A 425 24.36 -23.09 12.39
C HIS A 425 24.01 -22.13 13.55
N LEU A 426 23.68 -20.86 13.22
CA LEU A 426 23.44 -19.82 14.21
C LEU A 426 22.21 -20.06 15.08
N ALA A 427 21.29 -20.93 14.66
CA ALA A 427 20.17 -21.43 15.46
C ALA A 427 19.76 -22.83 14.98
N LYS A 428 18.93 -23.54 15.79
CA LYS A 428 18.39 -24.85 15.41
C LYS A 428 17.40 -24.75 14.25
N GLU A 429 16.67 -23.65 14.19
CA GLU A 429 15.68 -23.38 13.17
C GLU A 429 15.91 -21.98 12.60
N ILE A 430 15.97 -21.88 11.28
CA ILE A 430 16.21 -20.61 10.59
C ILE A 430 15.18 -20.47 9.48
N TYR A 431 14.50 -19.34 9.44
CA TYR A 431 13.45 -19.04 8.48
C TYR A 431 13.68 -17.68 7.83
N ASN A 432 13.26 -17.54 6.57
CA ASN A 432 13.32 -16.31 5.82
C ASN A 432 11.90 -15.95 5.33
N ILE A 433 11.39 -14.76 5.68
CA ILE A 433 10.02 -14.33 5.40
C ILE A 433 9.96 -12.92 4.82
N GLY A 434 8.84 -12.63 4.13
CA GLY A 434 8.62 -11.33 3.52
C GLY A 434 9.61 -11.02 2.41
N ASP A 435 9.93 -9.76 2.23
CA ASP A 435 10.74 -9.26 1.11
C ASP A 435 12.19 -9.75 1.11
N SER A 436 12.72 -10.21 2.24
CA SER A 436 14.06 -10.81 2.30
C SER A 436 14.12 -12.19 1.62
N SER A 437 12.98 -12.88 1.54
CA SER A 437 12.85 -14.14 0.79
C SER A 437 12.36 -13.90 -0.64
N ARG A 438 11.33 -13.10 -0.80
CA ARG A 438 10.77 -12.75 -2.10
C ARG A 438 10.15 -11.35 -2.04
N ALA A 439 10.65 -10.46 -2.87
CA ALA A 439 10.09 -9.11 -3.00
C ALA A 439 8.60 -9.17 -3.33
N GLY A 440 7.78 -8.48 -2.55
CA GLY A 440 6.33 -8.48 -2.64
C GLY A 440 5.74 -7.18 -2.11
N ARG A 441 4.51 -7.27 -1.63
CA ARG A 441 3.74 -6.17 -1.06
C ARG A 441 3.38 -6.49 0.40
N VAL A 442 2.62 -5.61 1.02
CA VAL A 442 2.13 -5.81 2.41
C VAL A 442 1.37 -7.13 2.54
N LEU A 443 0.58 -7.50 1.53
CA LEU A 443 -0.20 -8.74 1.50
C LEU A 443 0.69 -9.98 1.68
N GLU A 444 1.72 -10.13 0.85
CA GLU A 444 2.64 -11.27 0.89
C GLU A 444 3.45 -11.28 2.19
N ALA A 445 3.94 -10.12 2.61
CA ALA A 445 4.74 -9.96 3.83
C ALA A 445 3.95 -10.38 5.09
N VAL A 446 2.74 -9.86 5.25
CA VAL A 446 1.86 -10.15 6.40
C VAL A 446 1.39 -11.60 6.40
N ARG A 447 1.00 -12.14 5.24
CA ARG A 447 0.53 -13.53 5.13
C ARG A 447 1.64 -14.54 5.37
N GLY A 448 2.81 -14.36 4.75
CA GLY A 448 3.96 -15.24 4.97
C GLY A 448 4.36 -15.29 6.43
N ALA A 449 4.43 -14.15 7.09
CA ALA A 449 4.72 -14.04 8.51
C ALA A 449 3.66 -14.74 9.38
N TYR A 450 2.37 -14.51 9.09
CA TYR A 450 1.27 -15.15 9.80
C TYR A 450 1.34 -16.67 9.70
N HIS A 451 1.49 -17.20 8.48
CA HIS A 451 1.53 -18.63 8.22
C HIS A 451 2.69 -19.35 8.95
N LEU A 452 3.83 -18.70 9.07
CA LEU A 452 4.94 -19.24 9.86
C LEU A 452 4.65 -19.14 11.35
N ALA A 453 4.21 -17.98 11.81
CA ALA A 453 4.02 -17.71 13.25
C ALA A 453 2.97 -18.60 13.93
N VAL A 454 1.92 -19.02 13.21
CA VAL A 454 0.89 -19.92 13.75
C VAL A 454 1.34 -21.38 13.84
N ARG A 455 2.51 -21.75 13.29
CA ARG A 455 3.00 -23.13 13.21
C ARG A 455 4.30 -23.38 13.98
N ILE A 456 5.05 -22.32 14.32
CA ILE A 456 6.38 -22.43 14.93
C ILE A 456 6.33 -22.98 16.42
#